data_29e3a2be26272cadddd68e2ca8e3ed5a
#
_entry.id   29e3a2be26272cadddd68e2ca8e3ed5a
#
_cell.length_a   1.000
_cell.length_b   1.000
_cell.length_c   1.000
_cell.angle_alpha   90.00
_cell.angle_beta   90.00
_cell.angle_gamma   90.00
#
_symmetry.space_group_name_H-M   'P 1'
#
loop_
_entity.id
_entity.type
_entity.pdbx_description
1 polymer ?
#
loop_
_entity_poly.entity_id
_entity_poly.type
_entity_poly.pdbx_seq_one_letter_code
_entity_poly.pdbx_strand_id
1 'polypeptide(L)'
;MRYYVQKTHKPKDRAALALAVDVGSIAETEEERGVAHLVEHLAFRATESNDNFAIVKFLESIGAEFGACQNAYTSMDETVYELLVPIDKPNVLEQSLDVFAEFATKVRISDADVNDERGAVMEELRMGRDARGRASEAYWKMLMAGSLYATRLPIGLEKAIREGDP
;
A
#
# COMPACT_ATOMS: atom_id res chain seq x y z
N MET A 1 14.58 12.51 4.65
CA MET A 1 13.26 12.64 4.00
C MET A 1 13.20 13.95 3.23
N ARG A 2 12.61 13.96 2.04
CA ARG A 2 12.27 15.18 1.29
C ARG A 2 10.78 15.42 1.40
N TYR A 3 10.33 16.66 1.41
CA TYR A 3 8.92 16.98 1.38
C TYR A 3 8.64 18.15 0.44
N TYR A 4 7.44 18.19 -0.08
CA TYR A 4 6.96 19.22 -1.00
C TYR A 4 5.60 19.71 -0.49
N VAL A 5 5.38 21.02 -0.54
CA VAL A 5 4.11 21.64 -0.17
C VAL A 5 3.68 22.55 -1.29
N GLN A 6 2.46 22.34 -1.80
CA GLN A 6 1.87 23.18 -2.82
C GLN A 6 0.50 23.68 -2.36
N LYS A 7 0.31 24.98 -2.33
CA LYS A 7 -1.01 25.58 -2.08
C LYS A 7 -1.84 25.49 -3.35
N THR A 8 -3.03 24.92 -3.24
CA THR A 8 -4.03 24.86 -4.32
C THR A 8 -5.32 25.54 -3.88
N HIS A 9 -6.21 25.86 -4.84
CA HIS A 9 -7.52 26.44 -4.57
C HIS A 9 -8.66 25.48 -4.92
N LYS A 10 -8.33 24.32 -5.48
CA LYS A 10 -9.27 23.26 -5.87
C LYS A 10 -8.63 21.89 -5.60
N PRO A 11 -9.39 20.93 -5.06
CA PRO A 11 -10.75 21.12 -4.49
C PRO A 11 -10.69 22.03 -3.25
N LYS A 12 -11.79 22.72 -2.98
CA LYS A 12 -11.91 23.61 -1.82
C LYS A 12 -11.98 22.79 -0.54
N ASP A 13 -11.37 23.29 0.53
CA ASP A 13 -11.39 22.71 1.88
C ASP A 13 -10.93 21.23 1.92
N ARG A 14 -9.95 20.89 1.08
CA ARG A 14 -9.31 19.57 1.01
C ARG A 14 -7.78 19.70 1.00
N ALA A 15 -7.13 18.72 1.61
CA ALA A 15 -5.69 18.48 1.44
C ALA A 15 -5.47 17.10 0.80
N ALA A 16 -4.69 17.06 -0.26
CA ALA A 16 -4.16 15.83 -0.81
C ALA A 16 -2.77 15.60 -0.21
N LEU A 17 -2.59 14.46 0.41
CA LEU A 17 -1.34 14.04 1.05
C LEU A 17 -0.84 12.79 0.32
N ALA A 18 0.46 12.68 0.11
CA ALA A 18 1.10 11.49 -0.40
C ALA A 18 2.38 11.18 0.38
N LEU A 19 2.55 9.94 0.80
CA LEU A 19 3.77 9.40 1.36
C LEU A 19 4.34 8.40 0.36
N ALA A 20 5.46 8.73 -0.28
CA ALA A 20 6.17 7.85 -1.18
C ALA A 20 7.36 7.22 -0.45
N VAL A 21 7.42 5.90 -0.43
CA VAL A 21 8.52 5.09 0.06
C VAL A 21 9.27 4.54 -1.14
N ASP A 22 10.56 4.83 -1.24
CA ASP A 22 11.46 4.43 -2.35
C ASP A 22 11.86 2.94 -2.20
N VAL A 23 10.86 2.08 -2.04
CA VAL A 23 10.97 0.62 -1.95
C VAL A 23 9.75 0.01 -2.61
N GLY A 24 9.98 -0.89 -3.55
CA GLY A 24 8.97 -1.68 -4.22
C GLY A 24 9.47 -3.10 -4.46
N SER A 25 8.76 -3.86 -5.27
CA SER A 25 9.03 -5.30 -5.47
C SER A 25 10.38 -5.64 -6.10
N ILE A 26 11.08 -4.66 -6.70
CA ILE A 26 12.43 -4.89 -7.25
C ILE A 26 13.48 -5.11 -6.16
N ALA A 27 13.23 -4.61 -4.94
CA ALA A 27 14.12 -4.79 -3.79
C ALA A 27 14.03 -6.18 -3.15
N GLU A 28 13.00 -6.96 -3.50
CA GLU A 28 12.74 -8.29 -2.93
C GLU A 28 13.72 -9.35 -3.45
N THR A 29 14.02 -10.35 -2.64
CA THR A 29 14.65 -11.61 -3.09
C THR A 29 13.62 -12.52 -3.77
N GLU A 30 14.04 -13.69 -4.25
CA GLU A 30 13.10 -14.67 -4.83
C GLU A 30 12.13 -15.24 -3.78
N GLU A 31 12.57 -15.37 -2.55
CA GLU A 31 11.80 -15.91 -1.44
C GLU A 31 10.82 -14.87 -0.86
N GLU A 32 11.11 -13.57 -1.02
CA GLU A 32 10.34 -12.45 -0.48
C GLU A 32 9.32 -11.87 -1.48
N ARG A 33 9.15 -12.47 -2.63
CA ARG A 33 8.29 -11.90 -3.69
C ARG A 33 6.84 -11.73 -3.24
N GLY A 34 6.43 -10.46 -3.12
CA GLY A 34 5.10 -10.02 -2.66
C GLY A 34 5.13 -9.41 -1.25
N VAL A 35 6.28 -9.37 -0.56
CA VAL A 35 6.40 -8.79 0.78
C VAL A 35 6.15 -7.29 0.77
N ALA A 36 6.66 -6.55 -0.23
CA ALA A 36 6.43 -5.11 -0.32
C ALA A 36 4.93 -4.77 -0.39
N HIS A 37 4.17 -5.50 -1.19
CA HIS A 37 2.73 -5.35 -1.30
C HIS A 37 2.00 -5.80 -0.02
N LEU A 38 2.42 -6.87 0.61
CA LEU A 38 1.87 -7.29 1.90
C LEU A 38 2.08 -6.24 3.00
N VAL A 39 3.25 -5.59 3.04
CA VAL A 39 3.52 -4.49 3.99
C VAL A 39 2.61 -3.29 3.74
N GLU A 40 2.28 -3.00 2.48
CA GLU A 40 1.29 -1.98 2.13
C GLU A 40 -0.07 -2.28 2.77
N HIS A 41 -0.57 -3.51 2.67
CA HIS A 41 -1.81 -3.95 3.30
C HIS A 41 -1.74 -3.83 4.83
N LEU A 42 -0.64 -4.29 5.44
CA LEU A 42 -0.44 -4.26 6.88
C LEU A 42 -0.47 -2.83 7.46
N ALA A 43 -0.03 -1.82 6.70
CA ALA A 43 -0.07 -0.42 7.13
C ALA A 43 -1.51 0.04 7.46
N PHE A 44 -2.49 -0.37 6.66
CA PHE A 44 -3.90 -0.05 6.93
C PHE A 44 -4.52 -0.92 8.03
N ARG A 45 -3.95 -2.12 8.27
CA ARG A 45 -4.47 -3.05 9.26
C ARG A 45 -4.15 -2.61 10.69
N ALA A 46 -2.87 -2.39 10.99
CA ALA A 46 -2.42 -2.02 12.32
C ALA A 46 -1.05 -1.35 12.34
N THR A 47 -0.88 -0.48 13.31
CA THR A 47 0.40 0.10 13.69
C THR A 47 0.67 -0.16 15.17
N GLU A 48 1.83 0.24 15.69
CA GLU A 48 2.12 0.11 17.14
C GLU A 48 1.08 0.83 18.01
N SER A 49 0.51 1.93 17.52
CA SER A 49 -0.43 2.77 18.27
C SER A 49 -1.89 2.55 17.87
N ASN A 50 -2.17 1.84 16.78
CA ASN A 50 -3.51 1.70 16.22
C ASN A 50 -3.79 0.25 15.81
N ASP A 51 -4.76 -0.36 16.49
CA ASP A 51 -5.19 -1.74 16.25
C ASP A 51 -6.41 -1.85 15.31
N ASN A 52 -6.54 -3.01 14.67
CA ASN A 52 -7.78 -3.47 14.06
C ASN A 52 -8.45 -2.44 13.14
N PHE A 53 -7.70 -1.94 12.14
CA PHE A 53 -8.18 -0.95 11.19
C PHE A 53 -8.63 0.38 11.84
N ALA A 54 -8.05 0.76 12.97
CA ALA A 54 -8.40 2.00 13.66
C ALA A 54 -8.12 3.23 12.79
N ILE A 55 -7.03 3.21 12.01
CA ILE A 55 -6.69 4.26 11.05
C ILE A 55 -7.76 4.38 9.95
N VAL A 56 -8.17 3.26 9.36
CA VAL A 56 -9.23 3.24 8.33
C VAL A 56 -10.54 3.79 8.90
N LYS A 57 -10.93 3.33 10.08
CA LYS A 57 -12.15 3.82 10.78
C LYS A 57 -12.07 5.32 11.08
N PHE A 58 -10.91 5.81 11.51
CA PHE A 58 -10.70 7.24 11.71
C PHE A 58 -10.88 8.02 10.40
N LEU A 59 -10.21 7.60 9.32
CA LEU A 59 -10.30 8.26 8.01
C LEU A 59 -11.73 8.25 7.47
N GLU A 60 -12.44 7.14 7.58
CA GLU A 60 -13.86 7.05 7.22
C GLU A 60 -14.73 8.00 8.04
N SER A 61 -14.47 8.12 9.36
CA SER A 61 -15.22 8.99 10.26
C SER A 61 -15.13 10.48 9.91
N ILE A 62 -14.04 10.87 9.26
CA ILE A 62 -13.85 12.24 8.76
C ILE A 62 -14.34 12.44 7.32
N GLY A 63 -14.84 11.38 6.67
CA GLY A 63 -15.34 11.39 5.30
C GLY A 63 -14.28 11.13 4.23
N ALA A 64 -13.15 10.53 4.60
CA ALA A 64 -12.16 10.02 3.67
C ALA A 64 -12.43 8.53 3.43
N GLU A 65 -13.33 8.23 2.49
CA GLU A 65 -13.75 6.86 2.16
C GLU A 65 -12.63 6.06 1.50
N PHE A 66 -12.54 4.76 1.82
CA PHE A 66 -11.56 3.85 1.24
C PHE A 66 -11.75 3.72 -0.28
N GLY A 67 -10.66 3.66 -1.03
CA GLY A 67 -10.62 3.61 -2.48
C GLY A 67 -10.86 4.96 -3.16
N ALA A 68 -11.67 5.84 -2.59
CA ALA A 68 -11.96 7.18 -3.15
C ALA A 68 -11.03 8.27 -2.59
N CYS A 69 -10.76 8.22 -1.29
CA CYS A 69 -10.03 9.27 -0.57
C CYS A 69 -8.84 8.73 0.25
N GLN A 70 -8.78 7.44 0.50
CA GLN A 70 -7.63 6.76 1.06
C GLN A 70 -7.28 5.59 0.13
N ASN A 71 -6.04 5.53 -0.30
CA ASN A 71 -5.56 4.54 -1.24
C ASN A 71 -4.07 4.30 -1.04
N ALA A 72 -3.57 3.22 -1.61
CA ALA A 72 -2.15 2.97 -1.75
C ALA A 72 -1.89 2.12 -2.99
N TYR A 73 -0.65 2.07 -3.40
CA TYR A 73 -0.18 1.11 -4.39
C TYR A 73 1.29 0.77 -4.18
N THR A 74 1.64 -0.46 -4.49
CA THR A 74 3.02 -0.92 -4.59
C THR A 74 3.36 -1.13 -6.06
N SER A 75 4.42 -0.48 -6.52
CA SER A 75 5.01 -0.71 -7.84
C SER A 75 6.29 -1.54 -7.70
N MET A 76 7.06 -1.65 -8.78
CA MET A 76 8.38 -2.27 -8.73
C MET A 76 9.38 -1.42 -7.94
N ASP A 77 9.26 -0.10 -8.00
CA ASP A 77 10.27 0.84 -7.49
C ASP A 77 9.84 1.54 -6.20
N GLU A 78 8.55 1.69 -5.97
CA GLU A 78 8.02 2.48 -4.86
C GLU A 78 6.71 1.91 -4.30
N THR A 79 6.43 2.27 -3.05
CA THR A 79 5.12 2.12 -2.41
C THR A 79 4.61 3.49 -2.02
N VAL A 80 3.40 3.84 -2.45
CA VAL A 80 2.81 5.16 -2.22
C VAL A 80 1.49 5.02 -1.49
N TYR A 81 1.33 5.81 -0.43
CA TYR A 81 0.09 5.95 0.34
C TYR A 81 -0.50 7.33 0.05
N GLU A 82 -1.79 7.40 -0.24
CA GLU A 82 -2.47 8.62 -0.65
C GLU A 82 -3.71 8.89 0.22
N LEU A 83 -3.87 10.12 0.67
CA LEU A 83 -5.03 10.57 1.42
C LEU A 83 -5.57 11.88 0.84
N LEU A 84 -6.87 11.94 0.65
CA LEU A 84 -7.60 13.17 0.34
C LEU A 84 -8.53 13.50 1.51
N VAL A 85 -8.11 14.39 2.39
CA VAL A 85 -8.79 14.66 3.65
C VAL A 85 -9.45 16.03 3.69
N PRO A 86 -10.59 16.20 4.42
CA PRO A 86 -11.19 17.51 4.65
C PRO A 86 -10.30 18.33 5.60
N ILE A 87 -10.20 19.63 5.36
CA ILE A 87 -9.46 20.56 6.22
C ILE A 87 -10.37 21.67 6.81
N ASP A 88 -11.66 21.52 6.70
CA ASP A 88 -12.67 22.37 7.30
C ASP A 88 -12.93 22.08 8.79
N LYS A 89 -12.41 20.96 9.29
CA LYS A 89 -12.48 20.58 10.70
C LYS A 89 -11.11 20.77 11.38
N PRO A 90 -11.09 21.22 12.66
CA PRO A 90 -9.83 21.39 13.38
C PRO A 90 -9.08 20.05 13.54
N ASN A 91 -7.78 20.11 13.50
CA ASN A 91 -6.83 19.01 13.74
C ASN A 91 -6.84 17.84 12.73
N VAL A 92 -7.74 17.83 11.75
CA VAL A 92 -7.83 16.69 10.79
C VAL A 92 -6.54 16.58 9.95
N LEU A 93 -5.99 17.71 9.49
CA LEU A 93 -4.74 17.69 8.73
C LEU A 93 -3.58 17.14 9.56
N GLU A 94 -3.46 17.57 10.83
CA GLU A 94 -2.42 17.11 11.74
C GLU A 94 -2.55 15.60 12.01
N GLN A 95 -3.75 15.15 12.36
CA GLN A 95 -4.03 13.73 12.57
C GLN A 95 -3.77 12.87 11.32
N SER A 96 -4.02 13.42 10.11
CA SER A 96 -3.71 12.72 8.86
C SER A 96 -2.20 12.64 8.59
N LEU A 97 -1.42 13.63 9.01
CA LEU A 97 0.05 13.57 8.98
C LEU A 97 0.58 12.57 10.01
N ASP A 98 -0.06 12.45 11.18
CA ASP A 98 0.27 11.41 12.18
C ASP A 98 0.03 10.02 11.62
N VAL A 99 -1.03 9.80 10.82
CA VAL A 99 -1.26 8.54 10.10
C VAL A 99 -0.07 8.21 9.19
N PHE A 100 0.45 9.18 8.43
CA PHE A 100 1.63 8.94 7.59
C PHE A 100 2.90 8.69 8.41
N ALA A 101 3.04 9.32 9.56
CA ALA A 101 4.15 9.03 10.48
C ALA A 101 4.07 7.59 11.01
N GLU A 102 2.87 7.11 11.32
CA GLU A 102 2.64 5.71 11.70
C GLU A 102 2.97 4.74 10.54
N PHE A 103 2.51 5.03 9.32
CA PHE A 103 2.83 4.22 8.14
C PHE A 103 4.33 4.19 7.83
N ALA A 104 5.04 5.30 8.03
CA ALA A 104 6.46 5.39 7.75
C ALA A 104 7.36 4.67 8.77
N THR A 105 6.88 4.49 10.03
CA THR A 105 7.79 4.13 11.12
C THR A 105 7.26 3.09 12.09
N LYS A 106 5.95 2.77 12.05
CA LYS A 106 5.31 1.99 13.11
C LYS A 106 4.30 0.96 12.61
N VAL A 107 4.41 0.53 11.36
CA VAL A 107 3.59 -0.59 10.87
C VAL A 107 3.85 -1.81 11.73
N ARG A 108 2.79 -2.41 12.26
CA ARG A 108 2.91 -3.62 13.07
C ARG A 108 2.95 -4.84 12.16
N ILE A 109 4.06 -5.58 12.25
CA ILE A 109 4.28 -6.81 11.49
C ILE A 109 4.36 -7.94 12.52
N SER A 110 3.20 -8.45 12.95
CA SER A 110 3.11 -9.63 13.80
C SER A 110 2.68 -10.85 12.99
N ASP A 111 3.06 -12.05 13.42
CA ASP A 111 2.63 -13.30 12.80
C ASP A 111 1.12 -13.37 12.60
N ALA A 112 0.37 -12.88 13.58
CA ALA A 112 -1.09 -12.85 13.52
C ALA A 112 -1.59 -11.90 12.43
N ASP A 113 -1.05 -10.66 12.36
CA ASP A 113 -1.45 -9.68 11.35
C ASP A 113 -1.11 -10.17 9.94
N VAL A 114 0.09 -10.73 9.76
CA VAL A 114 0.55 -11.30 8.48
C VAL A 114 -0.34 -12.45 8.05
N ASN A 115 -0.62 -13.40 8.93
CA ASN A 115 -1.44 -14.57 8.60
C ASN A 115 -2.88 -14.20 8.25
N ASP A 116 -3.44 -13.20 8.93
CA ASP A 116 -4.77 -12.69 8.63
C ASP A 116 -4.81 -11.98 7.27
N GLU A 117 -3.75 -11.20 6.92
CA GLU A 117 -3.72 -10.41 5.70
C GLU A 117 -3.37 -11.24 4.45
N ARG A 118 -2.66 -12.36 4.62
CA ARG A 118 -2.34 -13.30 3.52
C ARG A 118 -3.58 -13.70 2.72
N GLY A 119 -4.72 -13.87 3.40
CA GLY A 119 -5.99 -14.23 2.75
C GLY A 119 -6.44 -13.19 1.73
N ALA A 120 -6.35 -11.91 2.07
CA ALA A 120 -6.73 -10.80 1.19
C ALA A 120 -5.78 -10.70 -0.02
N VAL A 121 -4.47 -10.75 0.19
CA VAL A 121 -3.47 -10.71 -0.89
C VAL A 121 -3.60 -11.92 -1.82
N MET A 122 -3.89 -13.12 -1.26
CA MET A 122 -4.13 -14.32 -2.06
C MET A 122 -5.38 -14.23 -2.92
N GLU A 123 -6.44 -13.62 -2.40
CA GLU A 123 -7.66 -13.42 -3.17
C GLU A 123 -7.44 -12.39 -4.29
N GLU A 124 -6.69 -11.33 -4.04
CA GLU A 124 -6.30 -10.36 -5.07
C GLU A 124 -5.46 -11.02 -6.18
N LEU A 125 -4.46 -11.81 -5.80
CA LEU A 125 -3.67 -12.61 -6.76
C LEU A 125 -4.57 -13.50 -7.62
N ARG A 126 -5.57 -14.15 -7.00
CA ARG A 126 -6.53 -15.01 -7.70
C ARG A 126 -7.39 -14.21 -8.69
N MET A 127 -7.91 -13.06 -8.27
CA MET A 127 -8.73 -12.19 -9.13
C MET A 127 -7.93 -11.62 -10.30
N GLY A 128 -6.66 -11.26 -10.07
CA GLY A 128 -5.76 -10.75 -11.10
C GLY A 128 -5.35 -11.81 -12.15
N ARG A 129 -5.63 -13.09 -11.94
CA ARG A 129 -5.29 -14.20 -12.86
C ARG A 129 -6.38 -14.56 -13.86
N ASP A 130 -7.26 -13.65 -14.20
CA ASP A 130 -8.20 -13.82 -15.31
C ASP A 130 -7.48 -13.88 -16.67
N ALA A 131 -8.21 -14.02 -17.77
CA ALA A 131 -7.63 -14.13 -19.11
C ALA A 131 -6.83 -12.86 -19.49
N ARG A 132 -7.31 -11.69 -19.10
CA ARG A 132 -6.65 -10.41 -19.35
C ARG A 132 -5.38 -10.27 -18.52
N GLY A 133 -5.45 -10.61 -17.22
CA GLY A 133 -4.31 -10.55 -16.31
C GLY A 133 -3.17 -11.45 -16.76
N ARG A 134 -3.47 -12.71 -17.14
CA ARG A 134 -2.46 -13.63 -17.69
C ARG A 134 -1.82 -13.12 -18.99
N ALA A 135 -2.61 -12.53 -19.88
CA ALA A 135 -2.09 -11.94 -21.12
C ALA A 135 -1.20 -10.73 -20.82
N SER A 136 -1.61 -9.86 -19.91
CA SER A 136 -0.83 -8.69 -19.46
C SER A 136 0.49 -9.12 -18.82
N GLU A 137 0.49 -10.13 -17.97
CA GLU A 137 1.70 -10.67 -17.34
C GLU A 137 2.67 -11.24 -18.39
N ALA A 138 2.17 -12.02 -19.34
CA ALA A 138 3.00 -12.56 -20.42
C ALA A 138 3.60 -11.46 -21.30
N TYR A 139 2.82 -10.45 -21.64
CA TYR A 139 3.27 -9.28 -22.40
C TYR A 139 4.33 -8.50 -21.64
N TRP A 140 4.12 -8.25 -20.35
CA TRP A 140 5.08 -7.57 -19.48
C TRP A 140 6.41 -8.32 -19.39
N LYS A 141 6.38 -9.63 -19.16
CA LYS A 141 7.58 -10.48 -19.13
C LYS A 141 8.38 -10.41 -20.42
N MET A 142 7.68 -10.35 -21.56
CA MET A 142 8.32 -10.21 -22.87
C MET A 142 8.97 -8.84 -23.04
N LEU A 143 8.28 -7.77 -22.68
CA LEU A 143 8.80 -6.40 -22.80
C LEU A 143 10.02 -6.14 -21.91
N MET A 144 10.00 -6.68 -20.69
CA MET A 144 11.03 -6.46 -19.68
C MET A 144 12.08 -7.57 -19.63
N ALA A 145 12.08 -8.44 -20.63
CA ALA A 145 12.99 -9.59 -20.70
C ALA A 145 14.46 -9.16 -20.50
N GLY A 146 15.19 -9.90 -19.66
CA GLY A 146 16.58 -9.60 -19.30
C GLY A 146 16.76 -8.59 -18.17
N SER A 147 15.70 -8.10 -17.58
CA SER A 147 15.72 -7.25 -16.38
C SER A 147 14.96 -7.89 -15.21
N LEU A 148 15.20 -7.42 -13.99
CA LEU A 148 14.43 -7.84 -12.80
C LEU A 148 12.94 -7.47 -12.91
N TYR A 149 12.59 -6.40 -13.62
CA TYR A 149 11.21 -6.00 -13.85
C TYR A 149 10.36 -7.10 -14.51
N ALA A 150 10.96 -8.00 -15.29
CA ALA A 150 10.25 -9.13 -15.88
C ALA A 150 9.72 -10.14 -14.84
N THR A 151 10.35 -10.21 -13.68
CA THR A 151 10.07 -11.23 -12.66
C THR A 151 9.54 -10.67 -11.36
N ARG A 152 9.73 -9.39 -11.08
CA ARG A 152 9.36 -8.72 -9.81
C ARG A 152 8.01 -8.00 -9.91
N LEU A 153 6.96 -8.72 -10.31
CA LEU A 153 5.60 -8.16 -10.23
C LEU A 153 5.19 -7.96 -8.77
N PRO A 154 4.64 -6.79 -8.40
CA PRO A 154 4.33 -6.44 -7.01
C PRO A 154 3.39 -7.42 -6.30
N ILE A 155 2.44 -8.01 -7.04
CA ILE A 155 1.52 -9.01 -6.49
C ILE A 155 2.23 -10.26 -5.95
N GLY A 156 3.50 -10.48 -6.32
CA GLY A 156 4.32 -11.54 -5.78
C GLY A 156 4.05 -12.94 -6.33
N LEU A 157 4.50 -13.92 -5.55
CA LEU A 157 4.32 -15.34 -5.84
C LEU A 157 3.42 -16.00 -4.80
N GLU A 158 2.50 -16.82 -5.26
CA GLU A 158 1.60 -17.60 -4.38
C GLU A 158 2.36 -18.37 -3.31
N LYS A 159 3.47 -19.02 -3.67
CA LYS A 159 4.28 -19.77 -2.73
C LYS A 159 4.89 -18.88 -1.65
N ALA A 160 5.48 -17.74 -2.02
CA ALA A 160 6.09 -16.82 -1.07
C ALA A 160 5.04 -16.22 -0.11
N ILE A 161 3.86 -15.86 -0.63
CA ILE A 161 2.77 -15.31 0.18
C ILE A 161 2.21 -16.36 1.15
N ARG A 162 2.06 -17.63 0.74
CA ARG A 162 1.49 -18.69 1.58
C ARG A 162 2.45 -19.22 2.63
N GLU A 163 3.70 -19.44 2.26
CA GLU A 163 4.69 -20.23 3.00
C GLU A 163 5.84 -19.37 3.53
N GLY A 164 5.93 -18.11 3.10
CA GLY A 164 6.95 -17.19 3.59
C GLY A 164 6.87 -17.05 5.10
N ASP A 165 8.04 -17.03 5.77
CA ASP A 165 8.13 -16.77 7.20
C ASP A 165 7.71 -15.32 7.46
N PRO A 166 6.85 -15.04 8.44
CA PRO A 166 6.37 -13.68 8.72
C PRO A 166 7.46 -12.76 9.24
#